data_7caf4936c6e078ae3e4d285d8442f760
#
_entry.id   7caf4936c6e078ae3e4d285d8442f760
#
_cell.length_a   1.000
_cell.length_b   1.000
_cell.length_c   1.000
_cell.angle_alpha   90.00
_cell.angle_beta   90.00
_cell.angle_gamma   90.00
#
_symmetry.space_group_name_H-M   'P 1'
#
loop_
_entity.id
_entity.type
_entity.pdbx_description
1 polymer ?
#
loop_
_entity_poly.entity_id
_entity_poly.type
_entity_poly.pdbx_seq_one_letter_code
_entity_poly.pdbx_strand_id
1 'polypeptide(L)'
;MELRARMESLVEEMLDGQILLNEALSEFEKLYIQKALTRNDEHFSKTADALGIHRNTLSKRVSTYQNNSKISKRLLTKRSK
;
A
#
# COMPACT_ATOMS: atom_id res chain seq x y z
N MET A 1 18.51 10.85 -8.44
CA MET A 1 17.71 10.88 -7.25
C MET A 1 17.49 9.50 -6.69
N GLU A 2 17.67 9.42 -5.46
CA GLU A 2 17.68 8.14 -4.79
C GLU A 2 16.31 7.70 -4.38
N LEU A 3 15.98 6.47 -4.70
CA LEU A 3 14.75 5.89 -4.22
C LEU A 3 14.74 5.90 -2.69
N ARG A 4 15.86 5.56 -2.10
CA ARG A 4 15.95 5.53 -0.65
C ARG A 4 15.65 6.88 -0.02
N ALA A 5 16.15 7.95 -0.61
CA ALA A 5 15.90 9.29 -0.09
C ALA A 5 14.43 9.63 -0.13
N ARG A 6 13.75 9.21 -1.19
CA ARG A 6 12.31 9.42 -1.29
C ARG A 6 11.56 8.66 -0.22
N MET A 7 11.99 7.43 0.02
CA MET A 7 11.34 6.62 1.04
C MET A 7 11.55 7.25 2.41
N GLU A 8 12.75 7.74 2.67
CA GLU A 8 13.01 8.39 3.94
C GLU A 8 12.13 9.63 4.12
N SER A 9 11.99 10.41 3.06
CA SER A 9 11.12 11.58 3.13
C SER A 9 9.68 11.19 3.44
N LEU A 10 9.22 10.15 2.78
CA LEU A 10 7.86 9.67 3.00
C LEU A 10 7.68 9.21 4.44
N VAL A 11 8.65 8.48 4.96
CA VAL A 11 8.59 8.00 6.33
C VAL A 11 8.51 9.17 7.30
N GLU A 12 9.31 10.21 7.07
CA GLU A 12 9.28 11.38 7.92
C GLU A 12 7.90 12.04 7.91
N GLU A 13 7.32 12.16 6.74
CA GLU A 13 5.98 12.73 6.63
C GLU A 13 4.95 11.90 7.40
N MET A 14 5.07 10.59 7.30
CA MET A 14 4.12 9.73 7.98
C MET A 14 4.29 9.82 9.50
N LEU A 15 5.52 9.92 9.95
CA LEU A 15 5.79 10.08 11.37
C LEU A 15 5.27 11.41 11.88
N ASP A 16 5.48 12.46 11.10
CA ASP A 16 4.95 13.79 11.46
C ASP A 16 3.43 13.75 11.58
N GLY A 17 2.78 12.96 10.76
CA GLY A 17 1.34 12.81 10.79
C GLY A 17 0.86 11.87 11.87
N GLN A 18 1.78 11.30 12.66
CA GLN A 18 1.47 10.40 13.74
C GLN A 18 0.72 9.16 13.26
N ILE A 19 1.10 8.66 12.09
CA ILE A 19 0.49 7.47 11.55
C ILE A 19 1.13 6.26 12.23
N LEU A 20 0.30 5.35 12.70
CA LEU A 20 0.80 4.17 13.40
C LEU A 20 1.52 3.24 12.44
N LEU A 21 2.49 2.51 12.96
CA LEU A 21 3.30 1.64 12.12
C LEU A 21 2.46 0.68 11.28
N ASN A 22 1.50 0.02 11.91
CA ASN A 22 0.67 -0.94 11.17
C ASN A 22 -0.14 -0.26 10.08
N GLU A 23 -0.61 0.94 10.35
CA GLU A 23 -1.35 1.69 9.37
C GLU A 23 -0.47 2.09 8.20
N ALA A 24 0.74 2.53 8.51
CA ALA A 24 1.70 2.92 7.47
C ALA A 24 2.03 1.75 6.56
N LEU A 25 2.31 0.61 7.17
CA LEU A 25 2.67 -0.58 6.39
C LEU A 25 1.51 -1.04 5.52
N SER A 26 0.30 -1.04 6.09
CA SER A 26 -0.88 -1.45 5.34
C SER A 26 -1.13 -0.54 4.15
N GLU A 27 -1.02 0.74 4.37
CA GLU A 27 -1.30 1.71 3.31
C GLU A 27 -0.26 1.63 2.21
N PHE A 28 1.00 1.50 2.60
CA PHE A 28 2.08 1.37 1.62
C PHE A 28 1.90 0.10 0.79
N GLU A 29 1.64 -1.01 1.45
CA GLU A 29 1.46 -2.28 0.77
C GLU A 29 0.27 -2.24 -0.19
N LYS A 30 -0.81 -1.63 0.27
CA LYS A 30 -2.00 -1.49 -0.55
C LYS A 30 -1.72 -0.73 -1.83
N LEU A 31 -1.05 0.40 -1.72
CA LEU A 31 -0.69 1.19 -2.89
C LEU A 31 0.23 0.43 -3.82
N TYR A 32 1.20 -0.25 -3.23
CA TYR A 32 2.15 -1.02 -4.01
C TYR A 32 1.45 -2.06 -4.86
N ILE A 33 0.57 -2.81 -4.22
CA ILE A 33 -0.16 -3.88 -4.88
C ILE A 33 -1.13 -3.32 -5.92
N GLN A 34 -1.82 -2.25 -5.59
CA GLN A 34 -2.75 -1.65 -6.52
C GLN A 34 -2.06 -1.14 -7.77
N LYS A 35 -0.90 -0.51 -7.60
CA LYS A 35 -0.14 -0.05 -8.75
C LYS A 35 0.35 -1.21 -9.61
N ALA A 36 0.80 -2.28 -8.95
CA ALA A 36 1.26 -3.46 -9.67
C ALA A 36 0.13 -4.10 -10.46
N LEU A 37 -1.05 -4.18 -9.86
CA LEU A 37 -2.21 -4.73 -10.55
C LEU A 37 -2.55 -3.91 -11.79
N THR A 38 -2.55 -2.60 -11.64
CA THR A 38 -2.85 -1.72 -12.77
C THR A 38 -1.84 -1.92 -13.89
N ARG A 39 -0.57 -2.06 -13.56
CA ARG A 39 0.47 -2.28 -14.56
C ARG A 39 0.32 -3.62 -15.28
N ASN A 40 -0.31 -4.58 -14.63
CA ASN A 40 -0.51 -5.90 -15.21
C ASN A 40 -1.94 -6.14 -15.63
N ASP A 41 -2.66 -5.08 -15.95
CA ASP A 41 -4.03 -5.15 -16.46
C ASP A 41 -4.96 -5.91 -15.54
N GLU A 42 -4.77 -5.75 -14.24
CA GLU A 42 -5.59 -6.40 -13.19
C GLU A 42 -5.49 -7.92 -13.23
N HIS A 43 -4.41 -8.44 -13.76
CA HIS A 43 -4.18 -9.88 -13.88
C HIS A 43 -3.49 -10.38 -12.61
N PHE A 44 -4.22 -11.09 -11.78
CA PHE A 44 -3.69 -11.51 -10.48
C PHE A 44 -2.47 -12.41 -10.59
N SER A 45 -2.50 -13.40 -11.47
CA SER A 45 -1.37 -14.31 -11.60
C SER A 45 -0.10 -13.59 -12.04
N LYS A 46 -0.21 -12.73 -13.04
CA LYS A 46 0.93 -11.96 -13.51
C LYS A 46 1.45 -11.03 -12.44
N THR A 47 0.54 -10.39 -11.74
CA THR A 47 0.92 -9.44 -10.69
C THR A 47 1.64 -10.15 -9.56
N ALA A 48 1.11 -11.30 -9.14
CA ALA A 48 1.74 -12.06 -8.07
C ALA A 48 3.17 -12.46 -8.46
N ASP A 49 3.33 -12.91 -9.72
CA ASP A 49 4.66 -13.27 -10.21
C ASP A 49 5.60 -12.07 -10.16
N ALA A 50 5.13 -10.92 -10.60
CA ALA A 50 5.94 -9.71 -10.61
C ALA A 50 6.32 -9.28 -9.20
N LEU A 51 5.45 -9.52 -8.24
CA LEU A 51 5.69 -9.13 -6.85
C LEU A 51 6.45 -10.20 -6.06
N GLY A 52 6.61 -11.38 -6.65
CA GLY A 52 7.32 -12.46 -5.96
C GLY A 52 6.52 -13.11 -4.86
N ILE A 53 5.20 -13.10 -4.98
CA ILE A 53 4.33 -13.74 -3.99
C ILE A 53 3.38 -14.70 -4.68
N HIS A 54 2.74 -15.53 -3.89
CA HIS A 54 1.79 -16.49 -4.40
C HIS A 54 0.47 -15.79 -4.75
N ARG A 55 -0.18 -16.29 -5.79
CA ARG A 55 -1.45 -15.71 -6.22
C ARG A 55 -2.49 -15.68 -5.10
N ASN A 56 -2.54 -16.76 -4.32
CA ASN A 56 -3.49 -16.80 -3.22
C ASN A 56 -3.19 -15.74 -2.16
N THR A 57 -1.91 -15.49 -1.92
CA THR A 57 -1.50 -14.46 -0.98
C THR A 57 -1.96 -13.09 -1.48
N LEU A 58 -1.76 -12.84 -2.76
CA LEU A 58 -2.18 -11.57 -3.35
C LEU A 58 -3.68 -11.40 -3.20
N SER A 59 -4.43 -12.44 -3.51
CA SER A 59 -5.88 -12.41 -3.43
C SER A 59 -6.36 -12.07 -2.02
N LYS A 60 -5.74 -12.71 -1.04
CA LYS A 60 -6.08 -12.47 0.35
C LYS A 60 -5.80 -11.04 0.77
N ARG A 61 -4.67 -10.51 0.34
CA ARG A 61 -4.31 -9.16 0.72
C ARG A 61 -5.25 -8.13 0.10
N VAL A 62 -5.61 -8.36 -1.15
CA VAL A 62 -6.55 -7.44 -1.80
C VAL A 62 -7.89 -7.45 -1.08
N SER A 63 -8.37 -8.63 -0.69
CA SER A 63 -9.61 -8.74 0.07
C SER A 63 -9.51 -7.99 1.39
N THR A 64 -8.39 -8.12 2.05
CA THR A 64 -8.17 -7.45 3.33
C THR A 64 -8.24 -5.94 3.16
N TYR A 65 -7.66 -5.43 2.09
CA TYR A 65 -7.67 -4.00 1.85
C TYR A 65 -9.07 -3.48 1.65
N GLN A 66 -9.90 -4.23 0.94
CA GLN A 66 -11.27 -3.82 0.73
C GLN A 66 -12.04 -3.78 2.04
N ASN A 67 -11.76 -4.74 2.91
CA ASN A 67 -12.42 -4.79 4.21
C ASN A 67 -11.91 -3.71 5.16
N ASN A 68 -10.70 -3.23 4.93
CA ASN A 68 -10.07 -2.24 5.80
C ASN A 68 -10.06 -0.84 5.19
N SER A 69 -11.07 -0.55 4.40
CA SER A 69 -11.14 0.77 3.77
C SER A 69 -11.19 1.89 4.79
N LYS A 70 -11.59 1.58 6.00
CA LYS A 70 -11.63 2.57 7.08
C LYS A 70 -10.26 3.19 7.35
N ILE A 71 -9.22 2.39 7.26
CA ILE A 71 -7.87 2.89 7.51
C ILE A 71 -7.50 3.92 6.47
N SER A 72 -7.79 3.62 5.21
CA SER A 72 -7.53 4.57 4.14
C SER A 72 -8.28 5.87 4.34
N LYS A 73 -9.53 5.76 4.72
CA LYS A 73 -10.35 6.93 4.96
C LYS A 73 -9.79 7.78 6.09
N ARG A 74 -9.33 7.11 7.12
CA ARG A 74 -8.77 7.81 8.27
C ARG A 74 -7.53 8.60 7.88
N LEU A 75 -6.68 8.00 7.07
CA LEU A 75 -5.47 8.69 6.62
C LEU A 75 -5.81 9.90 5.77
N LEU A 76 -6.77 9.74 4.88
CA LEU A 76 -7.21 10.83 4.04
C LEU A 76 -7.83 11.94 4.86
N THR A 77 -8.64 11.57 5.84
CA THR A 77 -9.28 12.54 6.71
C THR A 77 -8.25 13.35 7.47
N LYS A 78 -7.24 12.68 7.98
CA LYS A 78 -6.19 13.36 8.70
C LYS A 78 -5.51 14.39 7.83
N ARG A 79 -5.29 14.05 6.59
CA ARG A 79 -4.62 14.96 5.69
C ARG A 79 -5.51 16.12 5.27
N SER A 80 -6.78 15.89 5.28
CA SER A 80 -7.73 16.94 4.92
C SER A 80 -7.81 18.02 5.97
N LYS A 81 -7.42 17.67 7.14
CA LYS A 81 -7.42 18.66 8.21
C LYS A 81 -6.17 19.46 8.22
#